data_ace5a825c529598ac9b0b647abc973a8
#
_entry.id   ace5a825c529598ac9b0b647abc973a8
#
_cell.length_a   1.000
_cell.length_b   1.000
_cell.length_c   1.000
_cell.angle_alpha   90.00
_cell.angle_beta   90.00
_cell.angle_gamma   90.00
#
_symmetry.space_group_name_H-M   'P 1'
#
loop_
_entity.id
_entity.type
_entity.pdbx_description
1 polymer ?
#
loop_
_entity_poly.entity_id
_entity_poly.type
_entity_poly.pdbx_seq_one_letter_code
_entity_poly.pdbx_strand_id
1 'polypeptide(L)'
;MNKKVYKRVTVKSLQEMKENSEKISMLTSYDFTTAGIVDKAGIDVILVGDSASNIMAGHETTLPITLNQMIYHASSVIRAVERALVVVDLPFGTYQSDSQAALESAIRIMKESGSHAVKLEGGKQIKDSIKRIIKAGIPVMGHLGLTPQSIYKFGTYTVRAKEEKEANQL
;
A
#
# COMPACT_ATOMS: atom_id res chain seq x y z
N MET A 1 31.15 2.30 16.13
CA MET A 1 29.91 1.51 16.00
C MET A 1 29.81 1.00 14.56
N ASN A 2 29.97 -0.32 14.33
CA ASN A 2 29.78 -0.89 13.00
C ASN A 2 28.29 -0.77 12.64
N LYS A 3 27.93 0.07 11.65
CA LYS A 3 26.59 0.05 11.06
C LYS A 3 26.38 -1.33 10.45
N LYS A 4 25.44 -2.10 10.98
CA LYS A 4 24.94 -3.29 10.29
C LYS A 4 24.40 -2.83 8.95
N VAL A 5 25.03 -3.24 7.86
CA VAL A 5 24.50 -3.01 6.51
C VAL A 5 23.35 -4.00 6.31
N TYR A 6 22.13 -3.54 6.51
CA TYR A 6 20.94 -4.34 6.21
C TYR A 6 20.73 -4.41 4.69
N LYS A 7 20.59 -5.62 4.15
CA LYS A 7 20.16 -5.78 2.76
C LYS A 7 18.69 -5.36 2.67
N ARG A 8 18.39 -4.36 1.84
CA ARG A 8 17.04 -3.85 1.65
C ARG A 8 16.13 -4.92 1.04
N VAL A 9 14.92 -5.04 1.57
CA VAL A 9 13.87 -5.87 0.98
C VAL A 9 13.37 -5.23 -0.32
N THR A 10 13.26 -6.02 -1.37
CA THR A 10 12.83 -5.59 -2.70
C THR A 10 11.66 -6.46 -3.18
N VAL A 11 10.96 -6.06 -4.23
CA VAL A 11 9.93 -6.89 -4.86
C VAL A 11 10.49 -8.25 -5.26
N LYS A 12 11.73 -8.29 -5.78
CA LYS A 12 12.41 -9.54 -6.14
C LYS A 12 12.64 -10.44 -4.92
N SER A 13 13.11 -9.88 -3.80
CA SER A 13 13.31 -10.68 -2.58
C SER A 13 12.01 -11.20 -2.00
N LEU A 14 10.89 -10.48 -2.12
CA LEU A 14 9.57 -11.00 -1.73
C LEU A 14 9.12 -12.18 -2.61
N GLN A 15 9.41 -12.13 -3.91
CA GLN A 15 9.15 -13.26 -4.81
C GLN A 15 9.99 -14.48 -4.44
N GLU A 16 11.28 -14.29 -4.19
CA GLU A 16 12.19 -15.35 -3.73
C GLU A 16 11.71 -15.97 -2.41
N MET A 17 11.27 -15.16 -1.43
CA MET A 17 10.68 -15.66 -0.18
C MET A 17 9.44 -16.52 -0.44
N LYS A 18 8.55 -16.08 -1.34
CA LYS A 18 7.36 -16.85 -1.71
C LYS A 18 7.72 -18.19 -2.35
N GLU A 19 8.68 -18.22 -3.28
CA GLU A 19 9.16 -19.43 -3.94
C GLU A 19 9.77 -20.42 -2.94
N ASN A 20 10.47 -19.91 -1.92
CA ASN A 20 11.05 -20.68 -0.83
C ASN A 20 10.03 -21.06 0.27
N SER A 21 8.75 -20.70 0.13
CA SER A 21 7.72 -20.91 1.16
C SER A 21 8.01 -20.17 2.48
N GLU A 22 8.81 -19.11 2.44
CA GLU A 22 9.07 -18.23 3.58
C GLU A 22 7.91 -17.28 3.80
N LYS A 23 7.58 -17.01 5.08
CA LYS A 23 6.50 -16.07 5.42
C LYS A 23 7.00 -14.64 5.30
N ILE A 24 6.20 -13.78 4.64
CA ILE A 24 6.43 -12.36 4.53
C ILE A 24 5.67 -11.65 5.64
N SER A 25 6.37 -10.90 6.48
CA SER A 25 5.77 -10.10 7.54
C SER A 25 5.47 -8.69 7.04
N MET A 26 4.26 -8.17 7.35
CA MET A 26 3.85 -6.83 6.95
C MET A 26 3.09 -6.14 8.09
N LEU A 27 3.46 -4.89 8.39
CA LEU A 27 2.78 -4.03 9.35
C LEU A 27 2.55 -2.64 8.79
N THR A 28 1.52 -1.95 9.31
CA THR A 28 1.27 -0.54 9.00
C THR A 28 2.13 0.39 9.85
N SER A 29 2.54 1.52 9.26
CA SER A 29 3.11 2.66 10.00
C SER A 29 2.82 3.95 9.26
N TYR A 30 2.66 5.06 10.03
CA TYR A 30 2.25 6.35 9.48
C TYR A 30 3.20 7.49 9.84
N ASP A 31 4.20 7.24 10.68
CA ASP A 31 5.13 8.24 11.20
C ASP A 31 6.56 7.72 11.27
N PHE A 32 7.50 8.66 11.46
CA PHE A 32 8.93 8.38 11.53
C PHE A 32 9.30 7.47 12.71
N THR A 33 8.75 7.70 13.89
CA THR A 33 9.16 6.99 15.11
C THR A 33 8.71 5.53 15.07
N THR A 34 7.42 5.31 14.77
CA THR A 34 6.84 3.96 14.67
C THR A 34 7.50 3.16 13.54
N ALA A 35 7.71 3.78 12.37
CA ALA A 35 8.37 3.14 11.24
C ALA A 35 9.79 2.66 11.60
N GLY A 36 10.58 3.48 12.30
CA GLY A 36 11.93 3.09 12.73
C GLY A 36 11.94 1.94 13.73
N ILE A 37 10.93 1.84 14.61
CA ILE A 37 10.77 0.72 15.55
C ILE A 37 10.43 -0.56 14.78
N VAL A 38 9.44 -0.48 13.89
CA VAL A 38 8.97 -1.60 13.06
C VAL A 38 10.07 -2.13 12.14
N ASP A 39 10.83 -1.25 11.50
CA ASP A 39 11.95 -1.63 10.62
C ASP A 39 13.06 -2.36 11.39
N LYS A 40 13.43 -1.85 12.57
CA LYS A 40 14.43 -2.47 13.46
C LYS A 40 13.97 -3.82 14.02
N ALA A 41 12.66 -4.05 14.14
CA ALA A 41 12.10 -5.34 14.52
C ALA A 41 12.23 -6.39 13.42
N GLY A 42 12.63 -6.01 12.19
CA GLY A 42 12.89 -6.92 11.09
C GLY A 42 11.67 -7.23 10.20
N ILE A 43 10.64 -6.40 10.23
CA ILE A 43 9.47 -6.53 9.35
C ILE A 43 9.89 -6.38 7.88
N ASP A 44 9.35 -7.21 6.99
CA ASP A 44 9.74 -7.23 5.58
C ASP A 44 9.09 -6.11 4.77
N VAL A 45 7.82 -5.80 5.08
CA VAL A 45 7.05 -4.77 4.38
C VAL A 45 6.40 -3.83 5.38
N ILE A 46 6.54 -2.53 5.15
CA ILE A 46 5.78 -1.48 5.86
C ILE A 46 4.74 -0.91 4.91
N LEU A 47 3.48 -0.92 5.34
CA LEU A 47 2.38 -0.30 4.60
C LEU A 47 2.09 1.09 5.18
N VAL A 48 2.16 2.10 4.35
CA VAL A 48 1.53 3.40 4.64
C VAL A 48 0.11 3.34 4.08
N GLY A 49 -0.81 2.89 4.93
CA GLY A 49 -2.19 2.66 4.56
C GLY A 49 -3.03 3.94 4.57
N ASP A 50 -4.05 4.01 3.72
CA ASP A 50 -5.07 5.07 3.77
C ASP A 50 -5.91 5.03 5.07
N SER A 51 -5.80 3.95 5.84
CA SER A 51 -6.24 3.85 7.23
C SER A 51 -5.61 4.90 8.16
N ALA A 52 -4.58 5.64 7.71
CA ALA A 52 -4.15 6.88 8.37
C ALA A 52 -5.30 7.89 8.53
N SER A 53 -6.30 7.87 7.64
CA SER A 53 -7.54 8.62 7.79
C SER A 53 -8.23 8.36 9.13
N ASN A 54 -8.35 7.08 9.50
CA ASN A 54 -8.97 6.69 10.78
C ASN A 54 -8.03 6.92 11.97
N ILE A 55 -6.80 6.41 11.87
CA ILE A 55 -5.87 6.29 13.01
C ILE A 55 -5.21 7.62 13.34
N MET A 56 -4.85 8.42 12.34
CA MET A 56 -4.12 9.67 12.54
C MET A 56 -5.02 10.90 12.52
N ALA A 57 -6.08 10.90 11.70
CA ALA A 57 -6.98 12.03 11.54
C ALA A 57 -8.35 11.86 12.24
N GLY A 58 -8.68 10.65 12.74
CA GLY A 58 -9.91 10.38 13.49
C GLY A 58 -11.18 10.34 12.63
N HIS A 59 -11.06 10.15 11.32
CA HIS A 59 -12.22 9.99 10.44
C HIS A 59 -12.87 8.61 10.59
N GLU A 60 -14.16 8.51 10.31
CA GLU A 60 -14.89 7.21 10.37
C GLU A 60 -14.47 6.23 9.28
N THR A 61 -14.01 6.74 8.13
CA THR A 61 -13.63 5.92 6.97
C THR A 61 -12.27 6.32 6.42
N THR A 62 -11.71 5.52 5.51
CA THR A 62 -10.47 5.84 4.81
C THR A 62 -10.66 6.88 3.69
N LEU A 63 -11.91 7.20 3.31
CA LEU A 63 -12.22 8.02 2.12
C LEU A 63 -11.72 9.47 2.17
N PRO A 64 -11.72 10.17 3.33
CA PRO A 64 -11.36 11.60 3.38
C PRO A 64 -9.88 11.90 3.15
N ILE A 65 -8.98 10.92 3.35
CA ILE A 65 -7.53 11.18 3.25
C ILE A 65 -7.14 11.57 1.83
N THR A 66 -6.35 12.63 1.70
CA THR A 66 -5.90 13.16 0.42
C THR A 66 -4.57 12.56 -0.02
N LEU A 67 -4.27 12.66 -1.31
CA LEU A 67 -2.97 12.25 -1.87
C LEU A 67 -1.80 12.98 -1.19
N ASN A 68 -1.95 14.27 -0.88
CA ASN A 68 -0.91 15.05 -0.20
C ASN A 68 -0.64 14.56 1.22
N GLN A 69 -1.68 14.18 1.96
CA GLN A 69 -1.54 13.60 3.29
C GLN A 69 -0.86 12.23 3.22
N MET A 70 -1.21 11.40 2.25
CA MET A 70 -0.53 10.12 2.02
C MET A 70 0.96 10.31 1.71
N ILE A 71 1.32 11.29 0.87
CA ILE A 71 2.70 11.64 0.56
C ILE A 71 3.43 12.14 1.83
N TYR A 72 2.79 12.93 2.68
CA TYR A 72 3.36 13.38 3.95
C TYR A 72 3.70 12.21 4.88
N HIS A 73 2.75 11.30 5.10
CA HIS A 73 2.96 10.10 5.91
C HIS A 73 4.05 9.20 5.32
N ALA A 74 3.97 8.93 4.02
CA ALA A 74 4.95 8.12 3.31
C ALA A 74 6.38 8.68 3.40
N SER A 75 6.54 10.00 3.23
CA SER A 75 7.83 10.68 3.37
C SER A 75 8.39 10.56 4.79
N SER A 76 7.53 10.60 5.81
CA SER A 76 7.92 10.43 7.20
C SER A 76 8.43 9.00 7.46
N VAL A 77 7.71 8.00 6.96
CA VAL A 77 8.07 6.57 7.06
C VAL A 77 9.38 6.27 6.32
N ILE A 78 9.51 6.73 5.08
CA ILE A 78 10.70 6.46 4.23
C ILE A 78 11.99 6.97 4.89
N ARG A 79 11.95 8.12 5.56
CA ARG A 79 13.13 8.66 6.26
C ARG A 79 13.61 7.80 7.43
N ALA A 80 12.73 6.96 7.99
CA ALA A 80 13.02 6.10 9.14
C ALA A 80 13.47 4.68 8.76
N VAL A 81 13.17 4.24 7.52
CA VAL A 81 13.29 2.84 7.11
C VAL A 81 14.60 2.59 6.37
N GLU A 82 15.39 1.64 6.86
CA GLU A 82 16.66 1.22 6.25
C GLU A 82 16.53 -0.10 5.47
N ARG A 83 15.65 -1.02 5.95
CA ARG A 83 15.53 -2.40 5.44
C ARG A 83 14.23 -2.68 4.70
N ALA A 84 13.08 -2.41 5.31
CA ALA A 84 11.78 -2.85 4.82
C ALA A 84 11.40 -2.26 3.44
N LEU A 85 10.64 -3.02 2.66
CA LEU A 85 9.96 -2.47 1.48
C LEU A 85 8.79 -1.59 1.95
N VAL A 86 8.74 -0.35 1.49
CA VAL A 86 7.63 0.58 1.82
C VAL A 86 6.64 0.62 0.67
N VAL A 87 5.39 0.24 0.98
CA VAL A 87 4.24 0.29 0.07
C VAL A 87 3.29 1.40 0.54
N VAL A 88 2.74 2.17 -0.39
CA VAL A 88 1.84 3.30 -0.07
C VAL A 88 0.51 3.13 -0.78
N ASP A 89 -0.59 3.30 -0.05
CA ASP A 89 -1.93 3.27 -0.63
C ASP A 89 -2.18 4.49 -1.51
N LEU A 90 -2.73 4.25 -2.71
CA LEU A 90 -3.42 5.29 -3.45
C LEU A 90 -4.77 5.55 -2.78
N PRO A 91 -5.04 6.79 -2.29
CA PRO A 91 -6.29 7.08 -1.62
C PRO A 91 -7.48 7.09 -2.60
N PHE A 92 -8.68 6.92 -2.04
CA PHE A 92 -9.92 6.95 -2.81
C PHE A 92 -10.02 8.19 -3.70
N GLY A 93 -10.53 8.02 -4.92
CA GLY A 93 -10.70 9.09 -5.92
C GLY A 93 -9.47 9.36 -6.78
N THR A 94 -8.31 8.77 -6.48
CA THR A 94 -7.05 9.06 -7.20
C THR A 94 -6.74 8.07 -8.33
N TYR A 95 -7.50 6.97 -8.45
CA TYR A 95 -7.22 5.92 -9.45
C TYR A 95 -8.47 5.26 -10.04
N GLN A 96 -9.66 5.56 -9.51
CA GLN A 96 -10.91 4.94 -9.95
C GLN A 96 -11.51 5.61 -11.20
N SER A 97 -11.23 6.91 -11.44
CA SER A 97 -11.82 7.66 -12.54
C SER A 97 -11.29 7.22 -13.91
N ASP A 98 -9.97 7.14 -14.04
CA ASP A 98 -9.29 6.72 -15.26
C ASP A 98 -7.83 6.31 -15.00
N SER A 99 -7.23 5.63 -15.97
CA SER A 99 -5.88 5.09 -15.85
C SER A 99 -4.76 6.14 -15.94
N GLN A 100 -5.03 7.32 -16.51
CA GLN A 100 -4.06 8.42 -16.57
C GLN A 100 -3.92 9.07 -15.19
N ALA A 101 -5.05 9.42 -14.55
CA ALA A 101 -5.08 9.96 -13.20
C ALA A 101 -4.43 9.00 -12.20
N ALA A 102 -4.66 7.68 -12.36
CA ALA A 102 -4.03 6.65 -11.55
C ALA A 102 -2.50 6.67 -11.67
N LEU A 103 -1.97 6.76 -12.90
CA LEU A 103 -0.53 6.85 -13.14
C LEU A 103 0.07 8.12 -12.56
N GLU A 104 -0.57 9.27 -12.76
CA GLU A 104 -0.10 10.56 -12.22
C GLU A 104 -0.03 10.54 -10.70
N SER A 105 -1.05 9.98 -10.05
CA SER A 105 -1.08 9.82 -8.59
C SER A 105 0.03 8.88 -8.09
N ALA A 106 0.24 7.75 -8.77
CA ALA A 106 1.32 6.82 -8.45
C ALA A 106 2.71 7.46 -8.63
N ILE A 107 2.93 8.21 -9.71
CA ILE A 107 4.18 8.96 -9.97
C ILE A 107 4.43 9.96 -8.84
N ARG A 108 3.41 10.70 -8.40
CA ARG A 108 3.54 11.65 -7.30
C ARG A 108 3.96 10.96 -6.01
N ILE A 109 3.29 9.88 -5.63
CA ILE A 109 3.69 9.10 -4.44
C ILE A 109 5.15 8.68 -4.54
N MET A 110 5.55 8.02 -5.64
CA MET A 110 6.92 7.53 -5.80
C MET A 110 7.97 8.64 -5.76
N LYS A 111 7.74 9.74 -6.47
CA LYS A 111 8.71 10.84 -6.58
C LYS A 111 8.80 11.71 -5.33
N GLU A 112 7.65 12.03 -4.73
CA GLU A 112 7.59 13.00 -3.63
C GLU A 112 7.87 12.35 -2.27
N SER A 113 7.58 11.06 -2.10
CA SER A 113 7.88 10.35 -0.86
C SER A 113 9.14 9.49 -0.89
N GLY A 114 9.55 9.01 -2.08
CA GLY A 114 10.63 8.03 -2.21
C GLY A 114 10.21 6.58 -1.89
N SER A 115 8.89 6.28 -1.84
CA SER A 115 8.37 4.94 -1.60
C SER A 115 8.75 3.94 -2.70
N HIS A 116 8.56 2.65 -2.44
CA HIS A 116 9.07 1.57 -3.30
C HIS A 116 7.99 0.91 -4.15
N ALA A 117 6.72 1.02 -3.75
CA ALA A 117 5.57 0.47 -4.44
C ALA A 117 4.29 1.21 -4.04
N VAL A 118 3.23 1.06 -4.82
CA VAL A 118 1.88 1.55 -4.49
C VAL A 118 0.90 0.40 -4.29
N LYS A 119 -0.15 0.62 -3.47
CA LYS A 119 -1.26 -0.35 -3.32
C LYS A 119 -2.57 0.27 -3.81
N LEU A 120 -3.40 -0.55 -4.46
CA LEU A 120 -4.73 -0.18 -4.96
C LEU A 120 -5.76 -1.23 -4.55
N GLU A 121 -6.97 -0.77 -4.26
CA GLU A 121 -8.10 -1.61 -3.92
C GLU A 121 -9.04 -1.82 -5.11
N GLY A 122 -9.40 -3.07 -5.38
CA GLY A 122 -10.33 -3.47 -6.42
C GLY A 122 -9.72 -4.46 -7.42
N GLY A 123 -10.59 -5.07 -8.23
CA GLY A 123 -10.27 -6.09 -9.20
C GLY A 123 -10.40 -5.61 -10.66
N LYS A 124 -11.31 -6.25 -11.41
CA LYS A 124 -11.49 -6.01 -12.86
C LYS A 124 -11.74 -4.55 -13.23
N GLN A 125 -12.44 -3.79 -12.38
CA GLN A 125 -12.83 -2.39 -12.63
C GLN A 125 -11.64 -1.42 -12.66
N ILE A 126 -10.52 -1.76 -12.02
CA ILE A 126 -9.30 -0.92 -11.99
C ILE A 126 -8.13 -1.55 -12.76
N LYS A 127 -8.40 -2.61 -13.54
CA LYS A 127 -7.37 -3.37 -14.27
C LYS A 127 -6.51 -2.49 -15.17
N ASP A 128 -7.12 -1.52 -15.86
CA ASP A 128 -6.39 -0.64 -16.78
C ASP A 128 -5.50 0.35 -16.04
N SER A 129 -5.93 0.85 -14.88
CA SER A 129 -5.11 1.64 -13.97
C SER A 129 -3.88 0.86 -13.51
N ILE A 130 -4.07 -0.38 -13.03
CA ILE A 130 -2.97 -1.26 -12.61
C ILE A 130 -1.99 -1.52 -13.75
N LYS A 131 -2.48 -1.90 -14.93
CA LYS A 131 -1.62 -2.17 -16.10
C LYS A 131 -0.79 -0.95 -16.50
N ARG A 132 -1.40 0.24 -16.46
CA ARG A 132 -0.72 1.47 -16.84
C ARG A 132 0.39 1.84 -15.86
N ILE A 133 0.15 1.70 -14.56
CA ILE A 133 1.13 1.93 -13.50
C ILE A 133 2.31 0.94 -13.63
N ILE A 134 2.02 -0.36 -13.80
CA ILE A 134 3.05 -1.39 -13.98
C ILE A 134 3.88 -1.14 -15.24
N LYS A 135 3.24 -0.74 -16.36
CA LYS A 135 3.94 -0.41 -17.62
C LYS A 135 4.91 0.76 -17.48
N ALA A 136 4.65 1.68 -16.55
CA ALA A 136 5.55 2.77 -16.22
C ALA A 136 6.71 2.37 -15.29
N GLY A 137 6.80 1.09 -14.89
CA GLY A 137 7.87 0.56 -14.04
C GLY A 137 7.61 0.70 -12.54
N ILE A 138 6.40 1.07 -12.12
CA ILE A 138 6.03 1.20 -10.69
C ILE A 138 5.47 -0.13 -10.20
N PRO A 139 6.04 -0.73 -9.14
CA PRO A 139 5.49 -1.94 -8.54
C PRO A 139 4.12 -1.70 -7.91
N VAL A 140 3.21 -2.66 -8.08
CA VAL A 140 1.83 -2.57 -7.57
C VAL A 140 1.53 -3.75 -6.66
N MET A 141 0.95 -3.45 -5.50
CA MET A 141 0.27 -4.41 -4.63
C MET A 141 -1.24 -4.29 -4.84
N GLY A 142 -1.91 -5.41 -5.14
CA GLY A 142 -3.38 -5.48 -5.26
C GLY A 142 -4.02 -5.79 -3.91
N HIS A 143 -5.23 -5.24 -3.66
CA HIS A 143 -6.06 -5.56 -2.51
C HIS A 143 -7.45 -5.97 -2.98
N LEU A 144 -7.81 -7.23 -2.75
CA LEU A 144 -9.08 -7.84 -3.10
C LEU A 144 -9.85 -8.29 -1.85
N GLY A 145 -11.12 -8.57 -2.00
CA GLY A 145 -11.99 -8.99 -0.91
C GLY A 145 -12.69 -7.81 -0.23
N LEU A 146 -12.54 -7.68 1.08
CA LEU A 146 -13.04 -6.52 1.82
C LEU A 146 -12.08 -5.34 1.62
N THR A 147 -12.52 -4.39 0.83
CA THR A 147 -11.78 -3.16 0.51
C THR A 147 -12.39 -1.98 1.27
N PRO A 148 -11.69 -1.37 2.26
CA PRO A 148 -12.21 -0.25 3.05
C PRO A 148 -12.69 0.94 2.25
N GLN A 149 -12.07 1.23 1.10
CA GLN A 149 -12.52 2.30 0.20
C GLN A 149 -13.92 2.03 -0.40
N SER A 150 -14.40 0.80 -0.35
CA SER A 150 -15.75 0.41 -0.79
C SER A 150 -16.76 0.28 0.35
N ILE A 151 -16.48 0.83 1.54
CA ILE A 151 -17.28 0.60 2.76
C ILE A 151 -18.76 0.99 2.58
N TYR A 152 -19.05 2.09 1.93
CA TYR A 152 -20.44 2.51 1.68
C TYR A 152 -21.18 1.62 0.68
N LYS A 153 -20.44 0.99 -0.25
CA LYS A 153 -21.02 -0.03 -1.14
C LYS A 153 -21.34 -1.32 -0.40
N PHE A 154 -20.49 -1.71 0.54
CA PHE A 154 -20.67 -2.96 1.29
C PHE A 154 -21.58 -2.80 2.52
N GLY A 155 -21.60 -1.63 3.12
CA GLY A 155 -22.37 -1.32 4.33
C GLY A 155 -21.85 -2.00 5.61
N THR A 156 -20.85 -2.87 5.52
CA THR A 156 -20.28 -3.61 6.66
C THR A 156 -18.80 -3.96 6.44
N TYR A 157 -18.08 -4.27 7.53
CA TYR A 157 -16.71 -4.81 7.49
C TYR A 157 -16.68 -6.35 7.52
N THR A 158 -17.70 -7.02 6.98
CA THR A 158 -17.73 -8.49 6.94
C THR A 158 -16.82 -9.04 5.85
N VAL A 159 -16.25 -10.21 6.11
CA VAL A 159 -15.42 -10.94 5.13
C VAL A 159 -16.23 -11.19 3.86
N ARG A 160 -15.63 -10.88 2.71
CA ARG A 160 -16.20 -11.00 1.37
C ARG A 160 -15.83 -12.33 0.72
N ALA A 161 -16.47 -12.61 -0.44
CA ALA A 161 -16.18 -13.77 -1.28
C ALA A 161 -16.39 -15.12 -0.56
N LYS A 162 -17.35 -15.21 0.37
CA LYS A 162 -17.77 -16.46 0.98
C LYS A 162 -18.60 -17.31 0.03
N GLU A 163 -19.34 -16.66 -0.87
CA GLU A 163 -20.17 -17.30 -1.88
C GLU A 163 -19.38 -17.49 -3.18
N GLU A 164 -19.55 -18.63 -3.85
CA GLU A 164 -18.82 -18.98 -5.08
C GLU A 164 -18.96 -17.91 -6.19
N LYS A 165 -20.18 -17.36 -6.34
CA LYS A 165 -20.45 -16.29 -7.32
C LYS A 165 -19.59 -15.05 -7.08
N GLU A 166 -19.43 -14.64 -5.81
CA GLU A 166 -18.60 -13.49 -5.45
C GLU A 166 -17.10 -13.82 -5.55
N ALA A 167 -16.70 -15.02 -5.13
CA ALA A 167 -15.31 -15.49 -5.23
C ALA A 167 -14.82 -15.52 -6.68
N ASN A 168 -15.65 -15.93 -7.63
CA ASN A 168 -15.34 -15.95 -9.05
C ASN A 168 -15.29 -14.55 -9.70
N GLN A 169 -15.71 -13.49 -9.01
CA GLN A 169 -15.63 -12.11 -9.48
C GLN A 169 -14.36 -11.39 -9.03
N LEU A 170 -13.70 -11.93 -8.02
CA LEU A 170 -12.42 -11.43 -7.49
C LEU A 170 -11.24 -11.98 -8.27
#